data_85802ed8ae7f37d8d797f1bb76b35a6b
#
_entry.id   85802ed8ae7f37d8d797f1bb76b35a6b
#
_cell.length_a   1.000
_cell.length_b   1.000
_cell.length_c   1.000
_cell.angle_alpha   90.00
_cell.angle_beta   90.00
_cell.angle_gamma   90.00
#
_symmetry.space_group_name_H-M   'P 1'
#
loop_
_entity.id
_entity.type
_entity.pdbx_description
1 polymer ?
#
loop_
_entity_poly.entity_id
_entity_poly.type
_entity_poly.pdbx_seq_one_letter_code
_entity_poly.pdbx_strand_id
1 'polypeptide(L)'
;MKFETFELERNQSLYENKVDYNLSESGIHPLKMSEILTTKEQKEILGLELSYGHTNGTTLLRKRVSDIYQSGLSEKNVLITSGSAEANFLSVLTKLDKDDEIIYMTPNYLQIAHLSRSLGIKVNELPLRQELGWQWHIQELERMVNTKT
;
A
#
# COMPACT_ATOMS: atom_id res chain seq x y z
N MET A 1 -10.56 -19.66 8.41
CA MET A 1 -9.54 -18.60 8.51
C MET A 1 -10.14 -17.46 9.32
N LYS A 2 -9.42 -16.91 10.30
CA LYS A 2 -9.84 -15.76 11.09
C LYS A 2 -8.84 -14.63 10.83
N PHE A 3 -9.33 -13.49 10.35
CA PHE A 3 -8.47 -12.32 10.14
C PHE A 3 -8.17 -11.63 11.47
N GLU A 4 -6.93 -11.23 11.63
CA GLU A 4 -6.49 -10.36 12.72
C GLU A 4 -7.08 -8.96 12.52
N THR A 5 -7.62 -8.35 13.58
CA THR A 5 -8.19 -7.01 13.51
C THR A 5 -7.09 -5.98 13.29
N PHE A 6 -7.26 -5.11 12.32
CA PHE A 6 -6.37 -3.97 12.13
C PHE A 6 -6.90 -2.77 12.94
N GLU A 7 -6.45 -2.66 14.17
CA GLU A 7 -6.97 -1.72 15.16
C GLU A 7 -6.90 -0.24 14.73
N LEU A 8 -5.84 0.16 14.03
CA LEU A 8 -5.72 1.53 13.50
C LEU A 8 -6.85 1.85 12.53
N GLU A 9 -7.06 1.03 11.52
CA GLU A 9 -8.12 1.20 10.53
C GLU A 9 -9.51 1.11 11.17
N ARG A 10 -9.66 0.20 12.13
CA ARG A 10 -10.92 0.10 12.88
C ARG A 10 -11.21 1.36 13.66
N ASN A 11 -10.20 1.95 14.30
CA ASN A 11 -10.34 3.18 15.05
C ASN A 11 -10.66 4.37 14.11
N GLN A 12 -9.93 4.51 13.01
CA GLN A 12 -10.19 5.54 12.01
C GLN A 12 -11.61 5.44 11.48
N SER A 13 -12.05 4.28 11.02
CA SER A 13 -13.42 4.06 10.52
C SER A 13 -14.52 4.43 11.51
N LEU A 14 -14.25 4.30 12.82
CA LEU A 14 -15.24 4.63 13.86
C LEU A 14 -15.29 6.13 14.21
N TYR A 15 -14.17 6.84 14.09
CA TYR A 15 -13.99 8.16 14.69
C TYR A 15 -13.59 9.27 13.71
N GLU A 16 -12.99 8.98 12.55
CA GLU A 16 -12.44 9.98 11.63
C GLU A 16 -13.43 11.08 11.22
N ASN A 17 -14.73 10.72 11.10
CA ASN A 17 -15.80 11.64 10.74
C ASN A 17 -16.58 12.20 11.95
N LYS A 18 -16.09 11.98 13.18
CA LYS A 18 -16.78 12.36 14.41
C LYS A 18 -15.96 13.28 15.30
N VAL A 19 -14.69 13.45 15.00
CA VAL A 19 -13.77 14.28 15.79
C VAL A 19 -13.51 15.60 15.09
N ASP A 20 -13.31 16.66 15.86
CA ASP A 20 -12.96 17.98 15.31
C ASP A 20 -11.51 18.01 14.81
N TYR A 21 -10.63 17.20 15.41
CA TYR A 21 -9.21 17.11 15.06
C TYR A 21 -8.81 15.64 14.94
N ASN A 22 -8.54 15.19 13.72
CA ASN A 22 -8.03 13.85 13.47
C ASN A 22 -6.51 13.84 13.50
N LEU A 23 -5.91 13.30 14.55
CA LEU A 23 -4.46 13.19 14.72
C LEU A 23 -3.90 11.84 14.27
N SER A 24 -4.74 10.93 13.80
CA SER A 24 -4.35 9.62 13.31
C SER A 24 -4.22 9.55 11.77
N GLU A 25 -4.65 10.60 11.07
CA GLU A 25 -4.54 10.69 9.62
C GLU A 25 -3.14 11.19 9.23
N SER A 26 -2.46 10.43 8.36
CA SER A 26 -1.15 10.77 7.82
C SER A 26 -1.19 11.20 6.35
N GLY A 27 -2.37 11.22 5.75
CA GLY A 27 -2.59 11.63 4.37
C GLY A 27 -2.43 13.13 4.14
N ILE A 28 -2.31 13.51 2.89
CA ILE A 28 -2.36 14.91 2.48
C ILE A 28 -3.81 15.43 2.52
N HIS A 29 -3.98 16.72 2.65
CA HIS A 29 -5.30 17.34 2.59
C HIS A 29 -5.97 17.01 1.23
N PRO A 30 -7.24 16.52 1.24
CA PRO A 30 -7.91 16.13 0.00
C PRO A 30 -8.17 17.35 -0.89
N LEU A 31 -7.82 17.21 -2.17
CA LEU A 31 -8.04 18.23 -3.17
C LEU A 31 -9.43 18.06 -3.83
N LYS A 32 -10.04 19.17 -4.22
CA LYS A 32 -11.25 19.14 -5.06
C LYS A 32 -10.87 18.88 -6.50
N MET A 33 -11.74 18.23 -7.26
CA MET A 33 -11.56 18.03 -8.69
C MET A 33 -11.34 19.36 -9.45
N SER A 34 -11.99 20.44 -9.01
CA SER A 34 -11.83 21.78 -9.58
C SER A 34 -10.47 22.43 -9.30
N GLU A 35 -9.70 21.95 -8.32
CA GLU A 35 -8.37 22.45 -8.00
C GLU A 35 -7.27 21.79 -8.84
N ILE A 36 -7.52 20.59 -9.34
CA ILE A 36 -6.54 19.79 -10.10
C ILE A 36 -6.85 19.72 -11.61
N LEU A 37 -8.08 20.02 -12.01
CA LEU A 37 -8.52 19.91 -13.41
C LEU A 37 -8.88 21.27 -14.01
N THR A 38 -8.43 21.49 -15.24
CA THR A 38 -8.91 22.60 -16.07
C THR A 38 -10.38 22.41 -16.45
N THR A 39 -11.06 23.49 -16.83
CA THR A 39 -12.46 23.42 -17.28
C THR A 39 -12.64 22.48 -18.48
N LYS A 40 -11.62 22.34 -19.33
CA LYS A 40 -11.63 21.40 -20.46
C LYS A 40 -11.61 19.95 -19.96
N GLU A 41 -10.69 19.63 -19.07
CA GLU A 41 -10.56 18.27 -18.50
C GLU A 41 -11.80 17.87 -17.68
N GLN A 42 -12.42 18.81 -16.98
CA GLN A 42 -13.69 18.56 -16.28
C GLN A 42 -14.80 18.14 -17.25
N LYS A 43 -14.91 18.82 -18.42
CA LYS A 43 -15.87 18.43 -19.46
C LYS A 43 -15.55 17.08 -20.09
N GLU A 44 -14.26 16.78 -20.29
CA GLU A 44 -13.81 15.48 -20.80
C GLU A 44 -14.17 14.35 -19.84
N ILE A 45 -13.96 14.53 -18.53
CA ILE A 45 -14.32 13.54 -17.51
C ILE A 45 -15.84 13.33 -17.47
N LEU A 46 -16.65 14.40 -17.52
CA LEU A 46 -18.11 14.28 -17.55
C LEU A 46 -18.64 13.60 -18.82
N GLY A 47 -17.87 13.60 -19.90
CA GLY A 47 -18.19 12.94 -21.17
C GLY A 47 -17.68 11.49 -21.26
N LEU A 48 -16.98 10.96 -20.22
CA LEU A 48 -16.48 9.60 -20.26
C LEU A 48 -17.61 8.59 -20.21
N GLU A 49 -17.55 7.61 -21.08
CA GLU A 49 -18.41 6.44 -21.04
C GLU A 49 -18.00 5.52 -19.88
N LEU A 50 -18.96 5.10 -19.05
CA LEU A 50 -18.74 4.19 -17.93
C LEU A 50 -18.70 2.74 -18.40
N SER A 51 -17.73 2.42 -19.23
CA SER A 51 -17.49 1.09 -19.78
C SER A 51 -16.37 0.36 -19.02
N TYR A 52 -16.21 -0.94 -19.29
CA TYR A 52 -15.07 -1.71 -18.75
C TYR A 52 -13.76 -1.18 -19.33
N GLY A 53 -12.83 -0.85 -18.43
CA GLY A 53 -11.47 -0.48 -18.78
C GLY A 53 -10.53 -1.70 -18.89
N HIS A 54 -9.24 -1.43 -19.02
CA HIS A 54 -8.22 -2.47 -18.94
C HIS A 54 -8.09 -3.00 -17.49
N THR A 55 -8.10 -4.30 -17.31
CA THR A 55 -7.99 -4.95 -15.98
C THR A 55 -6.73 -4.60 -15.21
N ASN A 56 -5.65 -4.27 -15.92
CA ASN A 56 -4.37 -3.87 -15.34
C ASN A 56 -4.11 -2.36 -15.37
N GLY A 57 -5.13 -1.58 -15.72
CA GLY A 57 -5.03 -0.13 -15.92
C GLY A 57 -4.72 0.27 -17.36
N THR A 58 -5.13 1.47 -17.76
CA THR A 58 -4.90 1.96 -19.12
C THR A 58 -3.40 2.03 -19.44
N THR A 59 -3.04 1.80 -20.70
CA THR A 59 -1.64 1.87 -21.15
C THR A 59 -1.02 3.24 -20.84
N LEU A 60 -1.79 4.32 -21.02
CA LEU A 60 -1.31 5.67 -20.73
C LEU A 60 -1.00 5.84 -19.24
N LEU A 61 -1.88 5.41 -18.34
CA LEU A 61 -1.66 5.53 -16.89
C LEU A 61 -0.45 4.69 -16.46
N ARG A 62 -0.37 3.43 -16.92
CA ARG A 62 0.76 2.55 -16.61
C ARG A 62 2.10 3.12 -17.11
N LYS A 63 2.08 3.74 -18.33
CA LYS A 63 3.27 4.42 -18.83
C LYS A 63 3.64 5.62 -17.95
N ARG A 64 2.70 6.46 -17.57
CA ARG A 64 2.93 7.61 -16.68
C ARG A 64 3.52 7.18 -15.34
N VAL A 65 3.02 6.07 -14.77
CA VAL A 65 3.58 5.51 -13.54
C VAL A 65 5.00 4.99 -13.76
N SER A 66 5.27 4.24 -14.85
CA SER A 66 6.63 3.75 -15.14
C SER A 66 7.63 4.88 -15.36
N ASP A 67 7.20 6.00 -15.94
CA ASP A 67 8.06 7.17 -16.19
C ASP A 67 8.53 7.88 -14.88
N ILE A 68 7.84 7.65 -13.74
CA ILE A 68 8.26 8.17 -12.43
C ILE A 68 9.53 7.44 -11.93
N TYR A 69 9.69 6.19 -12.31
CA TYR A 69 10.81 5.35 -11.88
C TYR A 69 11.92 5.38 -12.93
N GLN A 70 13.08 5.93 -12.58
CA GLN A 70 14.26 6.02 -13.46
C GLN A 70 15.04 4.69 -13.59
N SER A 71 14.33 3.57 -13.67
CA SER A 71 14.90 2.21 -13.52
C SER A 71 14.77 1.33 -14.78
N GLY A 72 14.47 1.93 -15.94
CA GLY A 72 14.25 1.17 -17.19
C GLY A 72 12.97 0.34 -17.21
N LEU A 73 12.04 0.61 -16.27
CA LEU A 73 10.71 0.00 -16.26
C LEU A 73 9.85 0.52 -17.43
N SER A 74 8.95 -0.33 -17.91
CA SER A 74 7.95 0.01 -18.92
C SER A 74 6.54 -0.16 -18.35
N GLU A 75 5.54 0.25 -19.12
CA GLU A 75 4.13 0.05 -18.76
C GLU A 75 3.77 -1.44 -18.54
N LYS A 76 4.58 -2.37 -19.04
CA LYS A 76 4.39 -3.82 -18.84
C LYS A 76 4.71 -4.27 -17.42
N ASN A 77 5.51 -3.49 -16.69
CA ASN A 77 5.91 -3.75 -15.31
C ASN A 77 4.97 -3.11 -14.28
N VAL A 78 3.89 -2.48 -14.73
CA VAL A 78 2.97 -1.73 -13.88
C VAL A 78 1.58 -2.36 -13.89
N LEU A 79 1.07 -2.65 -12.70
CA LEU A 79 -0.33 -2.98 -12.43
C LEU A 79 -0.97 -1.84 -11.65
N ILE A 80 -2.08 -1.32 -12.13
CA ILE A 80 -2.87 -0.31 -11.42
C ILE A 80 -3.92 -1.00 -10.56
N THR A 81 -4.01 -0.58 -9.32
CA THR A 81 -4.95 -1.09 -8.32
C THR A 81 -5.81 0.04 -7.73
N SER A 82 -6.90 -0.32 -7.05
CA SER A 82 -7.74 0.64 -6.31
C SER A 82 -7.07 0.98 -4.96
N GLY A 83 -6.00 1.76 -5.04
CA GLY A 83 -5.19 2.18 -3.90
C GLY A 83 -4.13 1.14 -3.48
N SER A 84 -3.28 1.57 -2.54
CA SER A 84 -2.18 0.76 -2.02
C SER A 84 -2.66 -0.46 -1.22
N ALA A 85 -3.85 -0.39 -0.63
CA ALA A 85 -4.40 -1.51 0.14
C ALA A 85 -4.65 -2.74 -0.75
N GLU A 86 -5.20 -2.56 -1.95
CA GLU A 86 -5.34 -3.65 -2.93
C GLU A 86 -3.98 -4.14 -3.43
N ALA A 87 -3.05 -3.22 -3.68
CA ALA A 87 -1.69 -3.59 -4.09
C ALA A 87 -0.99 -4.46 -3.04
N ASN A 88 -1.10 -4.11 -1.77
CA ASN A 88 -0.57 -4.89 -0.65
C ASN A 88 -1.22 -6.27 -0.57
N PHE A 89 -2.54 -6.32 -0.67
CA PHE A 89 -3.31 -7.57 -0.64
C PHE A 89 -2.88 -8.52 -1.77
N LEU A 90 -2.83 -8.03 -3.00
CA LEU A 90 -2.39 -8.81 -4.16
C LEU A 90 -0.93 -9.26 -4.04
N SER A 91 -0.05 -8.39 -3.51
CA SER A 91 1.36 -8.72 -3.32
C SER A 91 1.53 -9.89 -2.36
N VAL A 92 0.83 -9.87 -1.23
CA VAL A 92 0.86 -10.98 -0.25
C VAL A 92 0.34 -12.27 -0.88
N LEU A 93 -0.84 -12.23 -1.52
CA LEU A 93 -1.46 -13.43 -2.09
C LEU A 93 -0.70 -14.04 -3.27
N THR A 94 0.07 -13.25 -4.02
CA THR A 94 0.75 -13.72 -5.22
C THR A 94 2.23 -14.05 -5.01
N LYS A 95 2.80 -13.63 -3.89
CA LYS A 95 4.24 -13.79 -3.64
C LYS A 95 4.57 -14.71 -2.47
N LEU A 96 3.59 -15.00 -1.61
CA LEU A 96 3.83 -15.74 -0.38
C LEU A 96 2.98 -17.02 -0.36
N ASP A 97 3.64 -18.11 -0.01
CA ASP A 97 3.03 -19.39 0.31
C ASP A 97 3.04 -19.64 1.83
N LYS A 98 2.26 -20.65 2.28
CA LYS A 98 2.04 -20.94 3.71
C LYS A 98 3.32 -21.16 4.53
N ASP A 99 4.38 -21.68 3.91
CA ASP A 99 5.63 -22.01 4.60
C ASP A 99 6.70 -20.91 4.48
N ASP A 100 6.35 -19.81 3.84
CA ASP A 100 7.21 -18.64 3.71
C ASP A 100 7.26 -17.82 5.00
N GLU A 101 8.28 -16.97 5.08
CA GLU A 101 8.46 -15.99 6.14
C GLU A 101 8.67 -14.60 5.54
N ILE A 102 8.10 -13.60 6.16
CA ILE A 102 8.39 -12.19 5.84
C ILE A 102 9.14 -11.52 6.97
N ILE A 103 9.97 -10.55 6.62
CA ILE A 103 10.56 -9.60 7.56
C ILE A 103 9.83 -8.28 7.38
N TYR A 104 9.32 -7.75 8.47
CA TYR A 104 8.47 -6.58 8.47
C TYR A 104 8.95 -5.52 9.47
N MET A 105 9.30 -4.33 8.98
CA MET A 105 9.74 -3.23 9.85
C MET A 105 8.58 -2.72 10.71
N THR A 106 8.82 -2.51 11.99
CA THR A 106 7.85 -1.94 12.94
C THR A 106 8.49 -0.79 13.76
N PRO A 107 7.70 0.28 14.08
CA PRO A 107 6.28 0.50 13.73
C PRO A 107 6.07 0.79 12.25
N ASN A 108 4.92 0.36 11.69
CA ASN A 108 4.57 0.54 10.29
C ASN A 108 3.04 0.38 10.12
N TYR A 109 2.51 0.59 8.89
CA TYR A 109 1.14 0.29 8.50
C TYR A 109 0.93 -1.23 8.43
N LEU A 110 0.22 -1.80 9.39
CA LEU A 110 0.26 -3.25 9.69
C LEU A 110 -0.54 -4.17 8.75
N GLN A 111 -1.13 -3.67 7.67
CA GLN A 111 -1.95 -4.47 6.77
C GLN A 111 -1.24 -5.73 6.26
N ILE A 112 0.00 -5.59 5.77
CA ILE A 112 0.77 -6.74 5.23
C ILE A 112 1.05 -7.74 6.34
N ALA A 113 1.50 -7.27 7.52
CA ALA A 113 1.82 -8.14 8.64
C ALA A 113 0.59 -8.92 9.14
N HIS A 114 -0.54 -8.23 9.34
CA HIS A 114 -1.79 -8.85 9.82
C HIS A 114 -2.38 -9.82 8.78
N LEU A 115 -2.36 -9.44 7.50
CA LEU A 115 -2.81 -10.33 6.42
C LEU A 115 -1.94 -11.59 6.37
N SER A 116 -0.62 -11.45 6.41
CA SER A 116 0.31 -12.57 6.38
C SER A 116 0.09 -13.53 7.55
N ARG A 117 -0.02 -13.01 8.79
CA ARG A 117 -0.35 -13.83 9.97
C ARG A 117 -1.69 -14.55 9.83
N SER A 118 -2.71 -13.87 9.29
CA SER A 118 -4.04 -14.44 9.07
C SER A 118 -4.03 -15.58 8.05
N LEU A 119 -3.09 -15.57 7.11
CA LEU A 119 -2.84 -16.62 6.14
C LEU A 119 -1.92 -17.74 6.68
N GLY A 120 -1.39 -17.61 7.90
CA GLY A 120 -0.49 -18.57 8.51
C GLY A 120 0.97 -18.41 8.09
N ILE A 121 1.32 -17.28 7.46
CA ILE A 121 2.68 -16.91 7.08
C ILE A 121 3.37 -16.32 8.30
N LYS A 122 4.60 -16.73 8.56
CA LYS A 122 5.38 -16.22 9.69
C LYS A 122 5.87 -14.81 9.42
N VAL A 123 5.61 -13.91 10.37
CA VAL A 123 6.07 -12.52 10.33
C VAL A 123 7.16 -12.31 11.36
N ASN A 124 8.36 -12.03 10.92
CA ASN A 124 9.51 -11.67 11.74
C ASN A 124 9.59 -10.14 11.78
N GLU A 125 9.45 -9.54 12.96
CA GLU A 125 9.47 -8.09 13.10
C GLU A 125 10.91 -7.57 13.21
N LEU A 126 11.24 -6.57 12.39
CA LEU A 126 12.49 -5.81 12.44
C LEU A 126 12.20 -4.44 13.07
N PRO A 127 12.52 -4.22 14.34
CA PRO A 127 12.14 -3.00 15.02
C PRO A 127 12.99 -1.81 14.59
N LEU A 128 12.31 -0.71 14.31
CA LEU A 128 12.92 0.62 14.23
C LEU A 128 13.00 1.19 15.65
N ARG A 129 14.19 1.61 16.09
CA ARG A 129 14.42 2.04 17.46
C ARG A 129 14.63 3.54 17.55
N GLN A 130 13.90 4.19 18.45
CA GLN A 130 13.97 5.63 18.66
C GLN A 130 15.39 6.08 19.05
N GLU A 131 16.05 5.34 19.92
CA GLU A 131 17.42 5.60 20.37
C GLU A 131 18.47 5.49 19.26
N LEU A 132 18.11 4.88 18.13
CA LEU A 132 18.91 4.76 16.91
C LEU A 132 18.44 5.69 15.79
N GLY A 133 17.63 6.72 16.12
CA GLY A 133 17.05 7.63 15.13
C GLY A 133 16.06 6.96 14.19
N TRP A 134 15.29 5.99 14.69
CA TRP A 134 14.31 5.21 13.93
C TRP A 134 14.94 4.43 12.76
N GLN A 135 16.15 3.93 12.99
CA GLN A 135 16.85 3.08 12.02
C GLN A 135 16.85 1.62 12.46
N TRP A 136 17.08 0.74 11.50
CA TRP A 136 17.34 -0.68 11.70
C TRP A 136 18.82 -0.99 11.44
N HIS A 137 19.32 -2.09 11.98
CA HIS A 137 20.69 -2.54 11.74
C HIS A 137 20.75 -3.61 10.67
N ILE A 138 21.65 -3.45 9.69
CA ILE A 138 21.86 -4.43 8.62
C ILE A 138 22.20 -5.81 9.18
N GLN A 139 23.00 -5.88 10.25
CA GLN A 139 23.37 -7.15 10.91
C GLN A 139 22.15 -7.86 11.53
N GLU A 140 21.15 -7.12 11.97
CA GLU A 140 19.91 -7.71 12.48
C GLU A 140 19.09 -8.29 11.33
N LEU A 141 18.94 -7.56 10.24
CA LEU A 141 18.29 -8.05 9.02
C LEU A 141 18.98 -9.31 8.49
N GLU A 142 20.31 -9.29 8.35
CA GLU A 142 21.10 -10.43 7.85
C GLU A 142 20.89 -11.71 8.66
N ARG A 143 20.72 -11.60 9.99
CA ARG A 143 20.43 -12.76 10.87
C ARG A 143 19.01 -13.29 10.70
N MET A 144 18.08 -12.46 10.24
CA MET A 144 16.68 -12.83 10.06
C MET A 144 16.41 -13.48 8.70
N VAL A 145 17.24 -13.19 7.69
CA VAL A 145 17.08 -13.74 6.33
C VAL A 145 17.47 -15.22 6.33
N ASN A 146 16.62 -16.02 5.72
CA ASN A 146 16.85 -17.45 5.50
C ASN A 146 16.18 -17.91 4.19
N THR A 147 16.24 -19.20 3.89
CA THR A 147 15.72 -19.76 2.62
C THR A 147 14.21 -19.69 2.46
N LYS A 148 13.47 -19.35 3.52
CA LYS A 148 12.01 -19.16 3.50
C LYS A 148 11.61 -17.69 3.44
N THR A 149 12.58 -16.77 3.56
CA THR A 149 12.33 -15.32 3.52
C THR A 149 12.03 -14.86 2.10
#